data_bc0042f93c25dda9f51facc64bfacbfa
#
_entry.id   bc0042f93c25dda9f51facc64bfacbfa
#
_cell.length_a   1.000
_cell.length_b   1.000
_cell.length_c   1.000
_cell.angle_alpha   90.00
_cell.angle_beta   90.00
_cell.angle_gamma   90.00
#
_symmetry.space_group_name_H-M   'P 1'
#
loop_
_entity.id
_entity.type
_entity.pdbx_description
1 polymer ?
#
loop_
_entity_poly.entity_id
_entity_poly.type
_entity_poly.pdbx_seq_one_letter_code
_entity_poly.pdbx_strand_id
1 'polypeptide(L)'
;MDXSISNTLTSSQSSSSSSSSTKQNGGRRLLSDGFPYWLSGSDRKLLQATPGSGTGPRADIVVAQDGSGNYKTISDGVAAAAKLSGKGRVVIHLKAGVYKENIDIKRTMSNLMIFGDGMDSTIVTGNQNAIDGSTTFRSATFAVMGDGFIAKDMTFENTAGPQKHQAVALRSGADHSVFYRCAFKGFQDTLYVYANRQFYRDCNIYGTIDFIFGNAVTVLQNCNIFVRKPMSNQQNTVTAQGRTDPNENTGIVIHNCRITASSDLKAIQNSVKTYLGRPWQKYSRTVVMKSNLDGLINSEGWAPWMGGFALSTLYYGEYMNVGGGANTDGRVKWPGFHVITNPSDAVKFSVGNFLAGDSWISGSGVPFDAGL
;
A
#
# COMPACT_ATOMS: atom_id res chain seq x y z
N MET A 1 -11.68 74.21 -28.94
CA MET A 1 -12.88 74.81 -28.37
C MET A 1 -13.49 73.77 -27.41
N ASP A 2 -13.00 73.79 -26.26
CA ASP A 2 -13.53 74.48 -25.08
C ASP A 2 -14.84 73.90 -24.52
N UNK A 3 -14.93 73.37 -23.35
CA UNK A 3 -15.19 73.52 -22.33
C UNK A 3 -15.44 72.75 -21.45
N SER A 4 -14.78 72.82 -20.67
CA SER A 4 -14.80 72.54 -19.22
C SER A 4 -16.17 72.81 -18.58
N ILE A 5 -16.56 72.05 -17.59
CA ILE A 5 -16.63 72.51 -16.21
C ILE A 5 -17.13 71.44 -15.26
N SER A 6 -16.41 71.34 -14.16
CA SER A 6 -16.58 70.58 -12.91
C SER A 6 -17.84 70.95 -12.13
N ASN A 7 -18.30 70.02 -11.25
CA ASN A 7 -18.46 70.19 -9.77
C ASN A 7 -19.31 69.07 -9.15
N THR A 8 -18.71 68.38 -8.24
CA THR A 8 -18.76 68.29 -6.76
C THR A 8 -19.96 67.59 -6.12
N LEU A 9 -19.60 66.54 -5.44
CA LEU A 9 -20.03 66.05 -4.13
C LEU A 9 -21.50 66.00 -3.70
N THR A 10 -21.98 64.82 -3.38
CA THR A 10 -22.41 64.50 -1.99
C THR A 10 -22.63 63.00 -1.79
N SER A 11 -22.27 62.56 -0.62
CA SER A 11 -22.34 61.20 -0.09
C SER A 11 -23.76 60.76 0.23
N SER A 12 -24.10 59.53 -0.08
CA SER A 12 -25.09 58.78 0.69
C SER A 12 -24.82 57.29 0.53
N GLN A 13 -24.56 56.66 1.67
CA GLN A 13 -24.45 55.21 1.80
C GLN A 13 -25.79 54.55 1.56
N SER A 14 -25.82 53.59 0.68
CA SER A 14 -26.93 52.64 0.62
C SER A 14 -26.32 51.23 0.52
N SER A 15 -26.56 50.42 1.54
CA SER A 15 -26.20 49.03 1.59
C SER A 15 -26.97 48.23 0.57
N SER A 16 -26.30 47.68 -0.43
CA SER A 16 -26.90 46.71 -1.34
C SER A 16 -26.32 45.34 -0.98
N SER A 17 -27.20 44.50 -0.50
CA SER A 17 -26.94 43.07 -0.29
C SER A 17 -26.83 42.40 -1.66
N SER A 18 -25.61 42.04 -2.06
CA SER A 18 -25.42 41.20 -3.25
C SER A 18 -25.51 39.73 -2.82
N SER A 19 -26.55 39.08 -3.21
CA SER A 19 -26.66 37.64 -3.11
C SER A 19 -25.74 37.01 -4.16
N SER A 20 -24.57 36.58 -3.75
CA SER A 20 -23.71 35.78 -4.58
C SER A 20 -24.21 34.32 -4.56
N SER A 21 -24.69 33.84 -5.70
CA SER A 21 -24.99 32.44 -5.89
C SER A 21 -23.64 31.68 -5.90
N THR A 22 -23.31 31.08 -4.80
CA THR A 22 -22.19 30.14 -4.72
C THR A 22 -22.54 28.88 -5.44
N LYS A 23 -21.93 28.64 -6.59
CA LYS A 23 -21.86 27.31 -7.18
C LYS A 23 -21.18 26.41 -6.15
N GLN A 24 -21.91 25.41 -5.66
CA GLN A 24 -21.32 24.36 -4.83
C GLN A 24 -20.39 23.52 -5.69
N ASN A 25 -19.13 23.94 -5.75
CA ASN A 25 -18.06 23.01 -6.05
C ASN A 25 -17.85 22.20 -4.77
N GLY A 26 -17.95 20.87 -4.86
CA GLY A 26 -17.73 19.97 -3.76
C GLY A 26 -16.26 19.96 -3.31
N GLY A 27 -15.73 21.12 -3.01
CA GLY A 27 -14.41 21.27 -2.45
C GLY A 27 -14.42 20.80 -1.00
N ARG A 28 -13.54 19.89 -0.68
CA ARG A 28 -13.39 19.38 0.68
C ARG A 28 -13.06 20.53 1.62
N ARG A 29 -13.88 20.66 2.63
CA ARG A 29 -13.64 21.64 3.68
C ARG A 29 -12.53 21.08 4.58
N LEU A 30 -11.36 21.66 4.49
CA LEU A 30 -10.24 21.33 5.36
C LEU A 30 -10.22 22.31 6.54
N LEU A 31 -9.78 21.82 7.69
CA LEU A 31 -9.49 22.66 8.84
C LEU A 31 -8.18 23.42 8.61
N SER A 32 -7.93 24.41 9.45
CA SER A 32 -6.70 25.22 9.38
C SER A 32 -5.42 24.40 9.48
N ASP A 33 -5.51 23.21 10.04
CA ASP A 33 -4.40 22.26 10.17
C ASP A 33 -4.26 21.29 8.97
N GLY A 34 -5.07 21.49 7.90
CA GLY A 34 -5.00 20.71 6.67
C GLY A 34 -5.78 19.39 6.69
N PHE A 35 -6.48 19.09 7.79
CA PHE A 35 -7.26 17.85 7.88
C PHE A 35 -8.72 18.07 7.53
N PRO A 36 -9.42 17.04 7.02
CA PRO A 36 -10.86 17.13 6.77
C PRO A 36 -11.65 17.41 8.05
N TYR A 37 -12.66 18.27 7.97
CA TYR A 37 -13.46 18.69 9.12
C TYR A 37 -14.14 17.54 9.88
N TRP A 38 -14.41 16.42 9.18
CA TRP A 38 -15.07 15.26 9.77
C TRP A 38 -14.11 14.32 10.50
N LEU A 39 -12.80 14.54 10.38
CA LEU A 39 -11.81 13.74 11.10
C LEU A 39 -11.77 14.18 12.57
N SER A 40 -11.92 13.23 13.49
CA SER A 40 -11.95 13.55 14.91
C SER A 40 -10.61 14.15 15.37
N GLY A 41 -10.68 14.99 16.39
CA GLY A 41 -9.47 15.61 16.96
C GLY A 41 -8.46 14.58 17.46
N SER A 42 -8.95 13.45 17.97
CA SER A 42 -8.10 12.34 18.42
C SER A 42 -7.38 11.68 17.24
N ASP A 43 -8.10 11.42 16.15
CA ASP A 43 -7.50 10.82 14.96
C ASP A 43 -6.45 11.75 14.32
N ARG A 44 -6.72 13.06 14.32
CA ARG A 44 -5.76 14.07 13.83
C ARG A 44 -4.46 14.05 14.64
N LYS A 45 -4.55 14.00 15.96
CA LYS A 45 -3.38 13.92 16.85
C LYS A 45 -2.60 12.62 16.63
N LEU A 46 -3.32 11.52 16.41
CA LEU A 46 -2.74 10.21 16.09
C LEU A 46 -1.84 10.27 14.87
N LEU A 47 -2.21 11.07 13.90
CA LEU A 47 -1.57 11.09 12.59
C LEU A 47 -0.42 12.09 12.50
N GLN A 48 -0.43 13.12 13.33
CA GLN A 48 0.64 14.12 13.38
C GLN A 48 1.83 13.67 14.25
N ALA A 49 1.65 12.66 15.08
CA ALA A 49 2.66 12.27 16.05
C ALA A 49 3.87 11.59 15.40
N THR A 50 5.06 12.10 15.71
CA THR A 50 6.33 11.50 15.28
C THR A 50 6.78 10.50 16.34
N PRO A 51 7.25 9.32 15.95
CA PRO A 51 7.77 8.37 16.93
C PRO A 51 8.89 9.01 17.79
N GLY A 52 8.81 8.84 19.08
CA GLY A 52 9.82 9.32 20.01
C GLY A 52 9.65 10.73 20.58
N SER A 53 8.61 11.47 20.17
CA SER A 53 8.45 12.86 20.62
C SER A 53 7.66 13.01 21.94
N GLY A 54 7.23 11.92 22.55
CA GLY A 54 6.41 11.96 23.78
C GLY A 54 4.97 12.45 23.55
N THR A 55 4.66 12.89 22.34
CA THR A 55 3.33 13.36 21.93
C THR A 55 2.68 12.40 20.94
N GLY A 56 3.09 11.13 20.99
CA GLY A 56 2.55 10.07 20.10
C GLY A 56 1.04 9.88 20.28
N PRO A 57 0.42 9.16 19.35
CA PRO A 57 -1.02 8.91 19.46
C PRO A 57 -1.35 8.22 20.78
N ARG A 58 -2.42 8.65 21.42
CA ARG A 58 -2.88 8.01 22.65
C ARG A 58 -3.38 6.60 22.30
N ALA A 59 -2.64 5.61 22.74
CA ALA A 59 -3.02 4.22 22.56
C ALA A 59 -4.04 3.79 23.61
N ASP A 60 -5.01 2.98 23.22
CA ASP A 60 -5.92 2.32 24.14
C ASP A 60 -5.21 1.15 24.84
N ILE A 61 -4.28 0.53 24.14
CA ILE A 61 -3.54 -0.64 24.59
C ILE A 61 -2.07 -0.46 24.23
N VAL A 62 -1.20 -0.73 25.19
CA VAL A 62 0.26 -0.73 24.95
C VAL A 62 0.78 -2.15 25.14
N VAL A 63 1.48 -2.67 24.13
CA VAL A 63 2.14 -3.97 24.19
C VAL A 63 3.65 -3.72 24.30
N ALA A 64 4.29 -4.30 25.30
CA ALA A 64 5.73 -4.14 25.55
C ALA A 64 6.28 -5.41 26.20
N GLN A 65 7.26 -6.02 25.55
CA GLN A 65 7.86 -7.30 25.99
C GLN A 65 8.52 -7.18 27.35
N ASP A 66 9.03 -5.98 27.69
CA ASP A 66 9.69 -5.72 28.98
C ASP A 66 8.70 -5.56 30.14
N GLY A 67 7.39 -5.58 29.87
CA GLY A 67 6.36 -5.42 30.88
C GLY A 67 5.98 -3.98 31.18
N SER A 68 6.52 -3.02 30.46
CA SER A 68 6.19 -1.59 30.65
C SER A 68 4.84 -1.21 30.03
N GLY A 69 4.18 -2.14 29.32
CA GLY A 69 2.86 -1.93 28.72
C GLY A 69 1.75 -2.67 29.46
N ASN A 70 0.57 -2.66 28.88
CA ASN A 70 -0.58 -3.40 29.40
C ASN A 70 -0.44 -4.91 29.19
N TYR A 71 0.22 -5.31 28.11
CA TYR A 71 0.40 -6.71 27.71
C TYR A 71 1.83 -6.91 27.20
N LYS A 72 2.32 -8.16 27.27
CA LYS A 72 3.67 -8.51 26.79
C LYS A 72 3.65 -9.10 25.39
N THR A 73 2.48 -9.60 24.95
CA THR A 73 2.34 -10.23 23.62
C THR A 73 1.33 -9.46 22.77
N ILE A 74 1.52 -9.50 21.45
CA ILE A 74 0.56 -8.91 20.51
C ILE A 74 -0.76 -9.65 20.62
N SER A 75 -0.72 -10.97 20.76
CA SER A 75 -1.93 -11.82 20.86
C SER A 75 -2.82 -11.38 22.02
N ASP A 76 -2.23 -11.10 23.19
CA ASP A 76 -2.99 -10.61 24.35
C ASP A 76 -3.56 -9.23 24.10
N GLY A 77 -2.76 -8.33 23.51
CA GLY A 77 -3.23 -6.99 23.15
C GLY A 77 -4.39 -7.03 22.17
N VAL A 78 -4.30 -7.89 21.15
CA VAL A 78 -5.38 -8.06 20.16
C VAL A 78 -6.63 -8.65 20.83
N ALA A 79 -6.47 -9.62 21.74
CA ALA A 79 -7.61 -10.20 22.47
C ALA A 79 -8.30 -9.13 23.34
N ALA A 80 -7.52 -8.20 23.93
CA ALA A 80 -8.07 -7.08 24.68
C ALA A 80 -8.80 -6.10 23.76
N ALA A 81 -8.20 -5.79 22.60
CA ALA A 81 -8.80 -4.89 21.60
C ALA A 81 -10.14 -5.43 21.10
N ALA A 82 -10.28 -6.74 20.96
CA ALA A 82 -11.53 -7.38 20.54
C ALA A 82 -12.70 -7.03 21.47
N LYS A 83 -12.42 -6.86 22.76
CA LYS A 83 -13.45 -6.50 23.76
C LYS A 83 -13.88 -5.03 23.66
N LEU A 84 -13.08 -4.20 23.00
CA LEU A 84 -13.36 -2.78 22.78
C LEU A 84 -13.96 -2.53 21.39
N SER A 85 -13.98 -3.53 20.52
CA SER A 85 -14.45 -3.41 19.15
C SER A 85 -15.92 -2.94 19.10
N GLY A 86 -16.23 -2.10 18.10
CA GLY A 86 -17.57 -1.55 17.91
C GLY A 86 -17.79 -0.18 18.54
N LYS A 87 -16.83 0.32 19.33
CA LYS A 87 -16.92 1.63 19.96
C LYS A 87 -16.06 2.71 19.29
N GLY A 88 -15.72 2.49 18.05
CA GLY A 88 -14.84 3.39 17.30
C GLY A 88 -13.52 2.68 16.96
N ARG A 89 -12.50 3.47 16.63
CA ARG A 89 -11.17 2.92 16.33
C ARG A 89 -10.45 2.56 17.62
N VAL A 90 -10.00 1.32 17.70
CA VAL A 90 -9.15 0.85 18.82
C VAL A 90 -7.69 0.97 18.37
N VAL A 91 -6.84 1.50 19.23
CA VAL A 91 -5.45 1.79 18.90
C VAL A 91 -4.52 0.98 19.83
N ILE A 92 -3.65 0.16 19.19
CA ILE A 92 -2.61 -0.60 19.89
C ILE A 92 -1.25 0.00 19.55
N HIS A 93 -0.47 0.33 20.55
CA HIS A 93 0.93 0.70 20.42
C HIS A 93 1.81 -0.51 20.73
N LEU A 94 2.59 -0.95 19.76
CA LEU A 94 3.60 -2.00 19.96
C LEU A 94 4.94 -1.33 20.20
N LYS A 95 5.46 -1.40 21.40
CA LYS A 95 6.79 -0.86 21.70
C LYS A 95 7.87 -1.64 20.95
N ALA A 96 9.03 -1.02 20.80
CA ALA A 96 10.18 -1.64 20.15
C ALA A 96 10.43 -3.04 20.69
N GLY A 97 10.63 -3.99 19.78
CA GLY A 97 10.84 -5.39 20.14
C GLY A 97 10.64 -6.30 18.94
N VAL A 98 11.09 -7.55 19.11
CA VAL A 98 10.90 -8.59 18.07
C VAL A 98 9.89 -9.60 18.61
N TYR A 99 8.67 -9.52 18.09
CA TYR A 99 7.52 -10.31 18.53
C TYR A 99 7.41 -11.57 17.66
N LYS A 100 7.80 -12.70 18.21
CA LYS A 100 7.76 -14.01 17.50
C LYS A 100 6.36 -14.60 17.66
N GLU A 101 5.41 -14.09 16.87
CA GLU A 101 4.01 -14.46 16.96
C GLU A 101 3.36 -14.55 15.59
N ASN A 102 2.39 -15.45 15.43
CA ASN A 102 1.50 -15.46 14.27
C ASN A 102 0.17 -14.85 14.69
N ILE A 103 -0.19 -13.74 14.03
CA ILE A 103 -1.35 -12.91 14.41
C ILE A 103 -2.45 -13.04 13.36
N ASP A 104 -3.68 -13.16 13.81
CA ASP A 104 -4.85 -13.24 12.92
C ASP A 104 -5.95 -12.30 13.42
N ILE A 105 -6.07 -11.13 12.78
CA ILE A 105 -7.11 -10.13 13.07
C ILE A 105 -8.39 -10.56 12.35
N LYS A 106 -9.37 -10.98 13.11
CA LYS A 106 -10.61 -11.54 12.57
C LYS A 106 -11.50 -10.46 11.93
N ARG A 107 -12.41 -10.88 11.05
CA ARG A 107 -13.37 -9.99 10.38
C ARG A 107 -14.22 -9.18 11.36
N THR A 108 -14.48 -9.73 12.53
CA THR A 108 -15.26 -9.05 13.58
C THR A 108 -14.51 -7.89 14.25
N MET A 109 -13.21 -7.74 13.99
CA MET A 109 -12.37 -6.70 14.63
C MET A 109 -12.13 -5.55 13.65
N SER A 110 -13.18 -4.80 13.33
CA SER A 110 -13.06 -3.65 12.43
C SER A 110 -12.44 -2.43 13.13
N ASN A 111 -11.89 -1.53 12.34
CA ASN A 111 -11.33 -0.25 12.78
C ASN A 111 -10.22 -0.40 13.83
N LEU A 112 -9.34 -1.38 13.65
CA LEU A 112 -8.17 -1.54 14.51
C LEU A 112 -6.99 -0.79 13.89
N MET A 113 -6.28 -0.03 14.73
CA MET A 113 -4.99 0.56 14.34
C MET A 113 -3.89 -0.04 15.21
N ILE A 114 -2.80 -0.43 14.57
CA ILE A 114 -1.59 -0.90 15.26
C ILE A 114 -0.42 -0.05 14.77
N PHE A 115 0.35 0.51 15.71
CA PHE A 115 1.55 1.22 15.31
C PHE A 115 2.75 0.82 16.18
N GLY A 116 3.92 0.84 15.56
CA GLY A 116 5.18 0.54 16.25
C GLY A 116 6.02 1.77 16.51
N ASP A 117 7.22 1.54 17.02
CA ASP A 117 8.22 2.58 17.28
C ASP A 117 9.16 2.78 16.09
N GLY A 118 8.89 2.13 14.97
CA GLY A 118 9.66 2.27 13.72
C GLY A 118 9.82 0.94 13.00
N MET A 119 10.03 1.01 11.69
CA MET A 119 10.23 -0.18 10.85
C MET A 119 11.39 -1.07 11.33
N ASP A 120 12.43 -0.45 11.84
CA ASP A 120 13.63 -1.20 12.28
C ASP A 120 13.59 -1.58 13.76
N SER A 121 12.58 -1.09 14.48
CA SER A 121 12.49 -1.23 15.94
C SER A 121 11.38 -2.18 16.38
N THR A 122 10.25 -2.19 15.67
CA THR A 122 9.09 -3.02 16.01
C THR A 122 8.86 -4.04 14.91
N ILE A 123 9.12 -5.30 15.21
CA ILE A 123 9.11 -6.38 14.21
C ILE A 123 8.21 -7.52 14.68
N VAL A 124 7.22 -7.87 13.87
CA VAL A 124 6.42 -9.08 14.06
C VAL A 124 6.98 -10.14 13.11
N THR A 125 7.41 -11.28 13.64
CA THR A 125 8.14 -12.28 12.86
C THR A 125 7.60 -13.69 13.09
N GLY A 126 7.63 -14.51 12.03
CA GLY A 126 7.23 -15.90 12.04
C GLY A 126 7.95 -16.65 10.93
N ASN A 127 7.65 -17.94 10.80
CA ASN A 127 8.34 -18.78 9.81
C ASN A 127 7.45 -19.87 9.21
N GLN A 128 6.13 -19.75 9.32
CA GLN A 128 5.23 -20.74 8.69
C GLN A 128 5.40 -20.69 7.17
N ASN A 129 5.33 -21.86 6.52
CA ASN A 129 5.67 -21.96 5.11
C ASN A 129 5.05 -23.22 4.48
N ALA A 130 5.08 -23.30 3.16
CA ALA A 130 4.48 -24.37 2.39
C ALA A 130 5.17 -25.73 2.61
N ILE A 131 6.49 -25.75 2.66
CA ILE A 131 7.25 -27.01 2.80
C ILE A 131 6.98 -27.69 4.14
N ASP A 132 6.80 -26.89 5.20
CA ASP A 132 6.52 -27.44 6.53
C ASP A 132 5.03 -27.71 6.76
N GLY A 133 4.20 -27.67 5.69
CA GLY A 133 2.80 -28.14 5.71
C GLY A 133 1.74 -27.05 5.83
N SER A 134 2.12 -25.78 5.82
CA SER A 134 1.12 -24.72 5.81
C SER A 134 0.62 -24.45 4.40
N THR A 135 -0.64 -24.07 4.24
CA THR A 135 -1.06 -23.49 2.95
C THR A 135 -0.50 -22.07 2.84
N THR A 136 -0.36 -21.56 1.61
CA THR A 136 0.06 -20.16 1.42
C THR A 136 -0.79 -19.22 2.26
N PHE A 137 -2.11 -19.40 2.24
CA PHE A 137 -3.06 -18.58 2.99
C PHE A 137 -2.79 -18.58 4.49
N ARG A 138 -2.46 -19.74 5.05
CA ARG A 138 -2.25 -19.91 6.51
C ARG A 138 -0.81 -19.61 6.94
N SER A 139 0.12 -19.46 6.00
CA SER A 139 1.53 -19.23 6.34
C SER A 139 1.80 -17.82 6.85
N ALA A 140 0.84 -16.91 6.73
CA ALA A 140 1.04 -15.50 7.07
C ALA A 140 1.46 -15.32 8.52
N THR A 141 2.56 -14.59 8.71
CA THR A 141 2.97 -14.16 10.05
C THR A 141 1.90 -13.25 10.66
N PHE A 142 1.35 -12.34 9.84
CA PHE A 142 0.28 -11.44 10.27
C PHE A 142 -0.83 -11.48 9.22
N ALA A 143 -2.03 -11.83 9.64
CA ALA A 143 -3.20 -11.86 8.77
C ALA A 143 -4.24 -10.87 9.28
N VAL A 144 -4.88 -10.12 8.37
CA VAL A 144 -5.91 -9.17 8.77
C VAL A 144 -7.12 -9.27 7.84
N MET A 145 -8.31 -9.42 8.47
CA MET A 145 -9.60 -9.47 7.77
C MET A 145 -10.59 -8.43 8.29
N GLY A 146 -10.25 -7.70 9.37
CA GLY A 146 -11.13 -6.68 9.94
C GLY A 146 -11.04 -5.36 9.19
N ASP A 147 -12.15 -4.89 8.67
CA ASP A 147 -12.21 -3.69 7.81
C ASP A 147 -11.74 -2.43 8.55
N GLY A 148 -11.17 -1.49 7.80
CA GLY A 148 -10.69 -0.23 8.35
C GLY A 148 -9.38 -0.37 9.10
N PHE A 149 -8.60 -1.41 8.84
CA PHE A 149 -7.33 -1.67 9.52
C PHE A 149 -6.26 -0.67 9.10
N ILE A 150 -5.50 -0.19 10.08
CA ILE A 150 -4.34 0.68 9.83
C ILE A 150 -3.12 0.10 10.53
N ALA A 151 -2.01 -0.05 9.81
CA ALA A 151 -0.71 -0.36 10.42
C ALA A 151 0.28 0.75 10.08
N LYS A 152 1.15 1.08 11.05
CA LYS A 152 2.10 2.17 10.88
C LYS A 152 3.40 1.89 11.63
N ASP A 153 4.52 2.25 11.00
CA ASP A 153 5.86 2.29 11.64
C ASP A 153 6.26 0.93 12.26
N MET A 154 6.16 -0.15 11.47
CA MET A 154 6.53 -1.50 11.96
C MET A 154 6.88 -2.43 10.81
N THR A 155 7.46 -3.58 11.14
CA THR A 155 7.84 -4.61 10.18
C THR A 155 7.03 -5.89 10.39
N PHE A 156 6.59 -6.47 9.28
CA PHE A 156 6.00 -7.80 9.19
C PHE A 156 7.01 -8.69 8.46
N GLU A 157 7.40 -9.81 9.07
CA GLU A 157 8.48 -10.61 8.53
C GLU A 157 8.14 -12.11 8.57
N ASN A 158 8.50 -12.81 7.49
CA ASN A 158 8.52 -14.27 7.49
C ASN A 158 9.95 -14.72 7.20
N THR A 159 10.53 -15.44 8.14
CA THR A 159 11.94 -15.85 8.11
C THR A 159 12.16 -17.26 7.58
N ALA A 160 11.17 -17.88 6.94
CA ALA A 160 11.30 -19.26 6.44
C ALA A 160 12.47 -19.44 5.46
N GLY A 161 12.76 -18.41 4.65
CA GLY A 161 13.84 -18.47 3.67
C GLY A 161 13.38 -18.97 2.31
N PRO A 162 14.21 -18.79 1.27
CA PRO A 162 13.78 -19.11 -0.10
C PRO A 162 13.55 -20.60 -0.35
N GLN A 163 14.25 -21.48 0.39
CA GLN A 163 14.13 -22.93 0.22
C GLN A 163 12.82 -23.49 0.79
N LYS A 164 12.06 -22.68 1.51
CA LYS A 164 10.76 -23.08 2.05
C LYS A 164 9.57 -22.72 1.17
N HIS A 165 9.86 -22.12 0.01
CA HIS A 165 8.87 -21.72 -1.00
C HIS A 165 7.87 -20.72 -0.41
N GLN A 166 6.57 -20.86 -0.68
CA GLN A 166 5.56 -19.87 -0.28
C GLN A 166 5.54 -19.66 1.24
N ALA A 167 5.75 -18.43 1.67
CA ALA A 167 5.84 -18.08 3.10
C ALA A 167 5.51 -16.60 3.29
N VAL A 168 4.27 -16.34 3.69
CA VAL A 168 3.69 -14.99 3.69
C VAL A 168 4.08 -14.22 4.95
N ALA A 169 4.54 -12.98 4.79
CA ALA A 169 4.78 -12.07 5.92
C ALA A 169 3.49 -11.39 6.35
N LEU A 170 2.77 -10.79 5.39
CA LEU A 170 1.47 -10.17 5.65
C LEU A 170 0.44 -10.62 4.64
N ARG A 171 -0.76 -10.98 5.13
CA ARG A 171 -1.95 -11.20 4.29
C ARG A 171 -3.04 -10.22 4.72
N SER A 172 -3.53 -9.39 3.78
CA SER A 172 -4.67 -8.52 4.05
C SER A 172 -5.84 -8.87 3.14
N GLY A 173 -7.00 -9.10 3.75
CA GLY A 173 -8.30 -9.21 3.08
C GLY A 173 -9.29 -8.20 3.63
N ALA A 174 -8.81 -7.24 4.42
CA ALA A 174 -9.63 -6.21 5.03
C ALA A 174 -9.93 -5.09 4.03
N ASP A 175 -11.18 -4.66 3.96
CA ASP A 175 -11.53 -3.49 3.15
C ASP A 175 -11.04 -2.22 3.84
N HIS A 176 -10.63 -1.22 3.04
CA HIS A 176 -10.10 0.05 3.55
C HIS A 176 -8.89 -0.15 4.47
N SER A 177 -7.98 -1.08 4.12
CA SER A 177 -6.77 -1.26 4.92
C SER A 177 -5.64 -0.35 4.42
N VAL A 178 -4.93 0.27 5.36
CA VAL A 178 -3.85 1.21 5.08
C VAL A 178 -2.58 0.76 5.81
N PHE A 179 -1.47 0.74 5.08
CA PHE A 179 -0.15 0.43 5.63
C PHE A 179 0.76 1.61 5.31
N TYR A 180 1.31 2.23 6.35
CA TYR A 180 2.09 3.46 6.22
C TYR A 180 3.42 3.33 6.94
N ARG A 181 4.51 3.54 6.21
CA ARG A 181 5.87 3.40 6.74
C ARG A 181 6.05 2.03 7.41
N CYS A 182 5.68 0.98 6.66
CA CYS A 182 5.82 -0.41 7.11
C CYS A 182 6.82 -1.14 6.22
N ALA A 183 7.44 -2.19 6.76
CA ALA A 183 8.24 -3.09 5.95
C ALA A 183 7.60 -4.49 5.92
N PHE A 184 7.71 -5.14 4.76
CA PHE A 184 7.23 -6.50 4.55
C PHE A 184 8.42 -7.31 4.06
N LYS A 185 8.90 -8.24 4.89
CA LYS A 185 10.15 -8.96 4.62
C LYS A 185 9.91 -10.46 4.50
N GLY A 186 10.29 -11.02 3.35
CA GLY A 186 10.18 -12.45 3.08
C GLY A 186 10.95 -12.82 1.84
N PHE A 187 10.54 -13.91 1.21
CA PHE A 187 11.13 -14.39 -0.05
C PHE A 187 9.98 -14.65 -1.05
N GLN A 188 9.64 -15.92 -1.32
CA GLN A 188 8.49 -16.20 -2.19
C GLN A 188 7.18 -15.88 -1.46
N ASP A 189 6.28 -15.13 -2.12
CA ASP A 189 4.94 -14.84 -1.62
C ASP A 189 4.92 -13.97 -0.35
N THR A 190 5.74 -12.92 -0.28
CA THR A 190 5.90 -12.08 0.92
C THR A 190 4.62 -11.35 1.31
N LEU A 191 4.00 -10.63 0.36
CA LEU A 191 2.87 -9.73 0.61
C LEU A 191 1.65 -10.21 -0.17
N TYR A 192 0.68 -10.78 0.58
CA TYR A 192 -0.55 -11.32 0.01
C TYR A 192 -1.65 -10.26 0.11
N VAL A 193 -1.82 -9.51 -0.96
CA VAL A 193 -2.93 -8.55 -1.10
C VAL A 193 -4.18 -9.35 -1.51
N TYR A 194 -4.79 -10.02 -0.53
CA TYR A 194 -5.75 -11.09 -0.75
C TYR A 194 -7.04 -10.59 -1.40
N ALA A 195 -7.66 -9.52 -0.85
CA ALA A 195 -8.96 -9.06 -1.32
C ALA A 195 -9.24 -7.64 -0.84
N ASN A 196 -10.23 -6.99 -1.44
CA ASN A 196 -10.78 -5.69 -1.05
C ASN A 196 -9.79 -4.53 -1.30
N ARG A 197 -10.12 -3.30 -0.82
CA ARG A 197 -9.34 -2.10 -1.11
C ARG A 197 -8.21 -1.93 -0.12
N GLN A 198 -6.98 -1.79 -0.63
CA GLN A 198 -5.76 -1.71 0.19
C GLN A 198 -4.86 -0.60 -0.33
N PHE A 199 -4.27 0.17 0.57
CA PHE A 199 -3.36 1.25 0.23
C PHE A 199 -2.07 1.11 1.04
N TYR A 200 -0.93 1.17 0.33
CA TYR A 200 0.42 1.07 0.90
C TYR A 200 1.18 2.34 0.57
N ARG A 201 1.68 3.04 1.60
CA ARG A 201 2.37 4.31 1.41
C ARG A 201 3.70 4.35 2.15
N ASP A 202 4.76 4.75 1.45
CA ASP A 202 6.12 4.89 2.01
C ASP A 202 6.59 3.59 2.69
N CYS A 203 6.31 2.44 2.05
CA CYS A 203 6.62 1.11 2.59
C CYS A 203 7.83 0.50 1.89
N ASN A 204 8.47 -0.46 2.56
CA ASN A 204 9.57 -1.24 2.00
C ASN A 204 9.14 -2.70 1.86
N ILE A 205 9.19 -3.26 0.65
CA ILE A 205 8.73 -4.63 0.38
C ILE A 205 9.91 -5.45 -0.16
N TYR A 206 10.18 -6.60 0.44
CA TYR A 206 11.31 -7.46 0.10
C TYR A 206 10.83 -8.84 -0.30
N GLY A 207 11.34 -9.38 -1.41
CA GLY A 207 10.97 -10.75 -1.80
C GLY A 207 11.65 -11.24 -3.08
N THR A 208 11.24 -12.43 -3.53
CA THR A 208 11.82 -13.08 -4.70
C THR A 208 10.77 -13.40 -5.76
N ILE A 209 10.01 -14.47 -5.56
CA ILE A 209 9.03 -14.96 -6.54
C ILE A 209 7.63 -14.54 -6.09
N ASP A 210 6.88 -13.88 -6.99
CA ASP A 210 5.46 -13.54 -6.77
C ASP A 210 5.25 -12.79 -5.46
N PHE A 211 6.21 -11.91 -5.10
CA PHE A 211 6.24 -11.46 -3.71
C PHE A 211 5.26 -10.35 -3.37
N ILE A 212 4.50 -9.85 -4.37
CA ILE A 212 3.31 -9.02 -4.17
C ILE A 212 2.20 -9.68 -4.99
N PHE A 213 1.27 -10.37 -4.35
CA PHE A 213 0.32 -11.21 -5.07
C PHE A 213 -1.06 -11.22 -4.43
N GLY A 214 -2.08 -11.55 -5.20
CA GLY A 214 -3.46 -11.63 -4.71
C GLY A 214 -4.47 -10.96 -5.63
N ASN A 215 -5.71 -10.82 -5.15
CA ASN A 215 -6.83 -10.30 -5.93
C ASN A 215 -7.51 -9.09 -5.30
N ALA A 216 -6.74 -8.24 -4.63
CA ALA A 216 -7.24 -6.99 -4.04
C ALA A 216 -7.31 -5.87 -5.08
N VAL A 217 -7.98 -4.79 -4.73
CA VAL A 217 -7.86 -3.48 -5.39
C VAL A 217 -6.76 -2.75 -4.63
N THR A 218 -5.54 -2.72 -5.17
CA THR A 218 -4.35 -2.32 -4.39
C THR A 218 -3.54 -1.27 -5.13
N VAL A 219 -3.16 -0.22 -4.40
CA VAL A 219 -2.15 0.73 -4.86
C VAL A 219 -1.01 0.80 -3.84
N LEU A 220 0.22 0.58 -4.35
CA LEU A 220 1.45 0.87 -3.63
C LEU A 220 1.96 2.21 -4.16
N GLN A 221 2.10 3.20 -3.27
CA GLN A 221 2.51 4.55 -3.66
C GLN A 221 3.73 5.00 -2.86
N ASN A 222 4.76 5.50 -3.54
CA ASN A 222 6.02 5.96 -2.93
C ASN A 222 6.75 4.85 -2.15
N CYS A 223 6.63 3.60 -2.59
CA CYS A 223 7.23 2.45 -1.89
C CYS A 223 8.58 2.08 -2.52
N ASN A 224 9.43 1.45 -1.72
CA ASN A 224 10.66 0.82 -2.21
C ASN A 224 10.44 -0.68 -2.26
N ILE A 225 10.68 -1.27 -3.43
CA ILE A 225 10.47 -2.69 -3.68
C ILE A 225 11.84 -3.31 -3.93
N PHE A 226 12.29 -4.12 -2.99
CA PHE A 226 13.63 -4.69 -2.96
C PHE A 226 13.58 -6.15 -3.40
N VAL A 227 14.13 -6.43 -4.58
CA VAL A 227 14.18 -7.79 -5.10
C VAL A 227 15.38 -8.51 -4.49
N ARG A 228 15.12 -9.67 -3.87
CA ARG A 228 16.14 -10.44 -3.16
C ARG A 228 16.73 -11.55 -4.02
N LYS A 229 17.82 -12.15 -3.54
CA LYS A 229 18.47 -13.27 -4.20
C LYS A 229 17.58 -14.52 -4.08
N PRO A 230 17.14 -15.12 -5.21
CA PRO A 230 16.37 -16.37 -5.17
C PRO A 230 17.31 -17.58 -5.07
N MET A 231 16.75 -18.78 -5.04
CA MET A 231 17.55 -20.00 -5.15
C MET A 231 18.13 -20.11 -6.57
N SER A 232 19.15 -20.95 -6.71
CA SER A 232 19.76 -21.24 -8.00
C SER A 232 18.69 -21.71 -9.00
N ASN A 233 18.81 -21.26 -10.24
CA ASN A 233 17.90 -21.62 -11.33
C ASN A 233 16.46 -21.09 -11.19
N GLN A 234 16.23 -20.17 -10.23
CA GLN A 234 14.96 -19.45 -10.13
C GLN A 234 15.08 -18.07 -10.75
N GLN A 235 13.95 -17.49 -11.10
CA GLN A 235 13.85 -16.11 -11.55
C GLN A 235 12.89 -15.35 -10.61
N ASN A 236 13.06 -14.04 -10.53
CA ASN A 236 12.24 -13.20 -9.68
C ASN A 236 11.03 -12.66 -10.44
N THR A 237 9.90 -12.58 -9.76
CA THR A 237 8.69 -11.91 -10.25
C THR A 237 8.15 -11.01 -9.15
N VAL A 238 8.07 -9.71 -9.43
CA VAL A 238 7.62 -8.74 -8.41
C VAL A 238 6.16 -8.97 -8.07
N THR A 239 5.31 -9.16 -9.09
CA THR A 239 3.87 -9.34 -8.88
C THR A 239 3.36 -10.65 -9.45
N ALA A 240 2.25 -11.14 -8.84
CA ALA A 240 1.44 -12.25 -9.39
C ALA A 240 -0.03 -11.96 -9.07
N GLN A 241 -0.66 -11.12 -9.89
CA GLN A 241 -2.02 -10.69 -9.63
C GLN A 241 -3.03 -11.78 -10.03
N GLY A 242 -4.06 -11.97 -9.23
CA GLY A 242 -4.95 -13.12 -9.28
C GLY A 242 -6.39 -12.86 -9.70
N ARG A 243 -6.68 -11.90 -10.58
CA ARG A 243 -8.04 -11.61 -11.04
C ARG A 243 -8.57 -12.75 -11.91
N THR A 244 -9.73 -13.30 -11.52
CA THR A 244 -10.35 -14.45 -12.21
C THR A 244 -11.52 -14.06 -13.10
N ASP A 245 -12.09 -12.87 -12.92
CA ASP A 245 -13.26 -12.38 -13.65
C ASP A 245 -12.92 -11.04 -14.29
N PRO A 246 -13.15 -10.85 -15.60
CA PRO A 246 -12.84 -9.58 -16.26
C PRO A 246 -13.68 -8.40 -15.75
N ASN A 247 -14.78 -8.67 -15.05
CA ASN A 247 -15.65 -7.63 -14.49
C ASN A 247 -15.26 -7.19 -13.07
N GLU A 248 -14.34 -7.91 -12.40
CA GLU A 248 -13.82 -7.45 -11.11
C GLU A 248 -12.96 -6.20 -11.30
N ASN A 249 -13.11 -5.23 -10.40
CA ASN A 249 -12.24 -4.04 -10.44
C ASN A 249 -11.00 -4.24 -9.56
N THR A 250 -10.34 -5.39 -9.68
CA THR A 250 -9.14 -5.71 -8.89
C THR A 250 -7.87 -5.56 -9.74
N GLY A 251 -6.76 -5.43 -9.07
CA GLY A 251 -5.45 -5.27 -9.72
C GLY A 251 -4.41 -4.76 -8.74
N ILE A 252 -3.16 -4.86 -9.14
CA ILE A 252 -2.03 -4.32 -8.38
C ILE A 252 -1.46 -3.13 -9.15
N VAL A 253 -1.43 -1.97 -8.52
CA VAL A 253 -0.84 -0.76 -9.11
C VAL A 253 0.40 -0.37 -8.30
N ILE A 254 1.52 -0.19 -9.01
CA ILE A 254 2.79 0.29 -8.46
C ILE A 254 2.98 1.71 -9.00
N HIS A 255 2.84 2.71 -8.12
CA HIS A 255 2.80 4.12 -8.51
C HIS A 255 3.87 4.93 -7.77
N ASN A 256 4.73 5.60 -8.53
CA ASN A 256 5.80 6.44 -7.99
C ASN A 256 6.70 5.67 -7.01
N CYS A 257 6.98 4.42 -7.33
CA CYS A 257 7.79 3.51 -6.50
C CYS A 257 9.19 3.34 -7.08
N ARG A 258 10.07 2.72 -6.33
CA ARG A 258 11.37 2.29 -6.83
C ARG A 258 11.46 0.76 -6.75
N ILE A 259 11.86 0.12 -7.85
CA ILE A 259 12.12 -1.33 -7.88
C ILE A 259 13.63 -1.51 -8.07
N THR A 260 14.28 -2.11 -7.09
CA THR A 260 15.75 -2.21 -7.05
C THR A 260 16.19 -3.55 -6.44
N ALA A 261 17.44 -3.93 -6.69
CA ALA A 261 18.03 -5.11 -6.06
C ALA A 261 18.36 -4.83 -4.60
N SER A 262 18.03 -5.77 -3.71
CA SER A 262 18.53 -5.73 -2.35
C SER A 262 20.03 -6.09 -2.32
N SER A 263 20.66 -5.88 -1.18
CA SER A 263 22.13 -6.07 -1.07
C SER A 263 22.56 -7.49 -1.44
N ASP A 264 21.76 -8.50 -1.11
CA ASP A 264 22.10 -9.90 -1.41
C ASP A 264 22.00 -10.25 -2.90
N LEU A 265 21.21 -9.50 -3.67
CA LEU A 265 21.09 -9.70 -5.11
C LEU A 265 22.03 -8.80 -5.91
N LYS A 266 22.37 -7.63 -5.39
CA LYS A 266 23.02 -6.55 -6.14
C LYS A 266 24.26 -7.01 -6.93
N ALA A 267 25.12 -7.80 -6.30
CA ALA A 267 26.38 -8.25 -6.93
C ALA A 267 26.15 -9.23 -8.10
N ILE A 268 25.01 -9.92 -8.12
CA ILE A 268 24.72 -10.95 -9.12
C ILE A 268 23.45 -10.63 -9.93
N GLN A 269 22.92 -9.43 -9.82
CA GLN A 269 21.61 -9.10 -10.40
C GLN A 269 21.55 -9.34 -11.91
N ASN A 270 22.68 -9.21 -12.62
CA ASN A 270 22.72 -9.42 -14.08
C ASN A 270 22.66 -10.91 -14.47
N SER A 271 22.89 -11.81 -13.53
CA SER A 271 22.80 -13.26 -13.78
C SER A 271 21.47 -13.86 -13.33
N VAL A 272 20.59 -13.05 -12.74
CA VAL A 272 19.28 -13.50 -12.25
C VAL A 272 18.18 -12.72 -12.99
N LYS A 273 17.35 -13.41 -13.74
CA LYS A 273 16.23 -12.75 -14.43
C LYS A 273 15.21 -12.23 -13.43
N THR A 274 14.81 -10.97 -13.59
CA THR A 274 13.81 -10.33 -12.76
C THR A 274 12.74 -9.69 -13.65
N TYR A 275 11.48 -10.01 -13.37
CA TYR A 275 10.33 -9.53 -14.13
C TYR A 275 9.40 -8.70 -13.24
N LEU A 276 8.66 -7.77 -13.84
CA LEU A 276 7.66 -6.96 -13.15
C LEU A 276 6.49 -7.81 -12.63
N GLY A 277 6.23 -8.93 -13.30
CA GLY A 277 5.19 -9.84 -12.86
C GLY A 277 4.91 -10.97 -13.83
N ARG A 278 4.02 -11.87 -13.37
CA ARG A 278 3.48 -12.95 -14.20
C ARG A 278 2.01 -13.20 -13.82
N PRO A 279 1.18 -13.73 -14.75
CA PRO A 279 -0.27 -13.81 -14.49
C PRO A 279 -0.62 -15.07 -13.71
N TRP A 280 -0.93 -14.89 -12.40
CA TRP A 280 -1.41 -16.02 -11.58
C TRP A 280 -2.77 -16.52 -12.05
N GLN A 281 -3.65 -15.61 -12.50
CA GLN A 281 -4.98 -15.99 -12.99
C GLN A 281 -5.26 -15.35 -14.35
N LYS A 282 -6.32 -15.85 -15.01
CA LYS A 282 -6.63 -15.60 -16.42
C LYS A 282 -6.74 -14.10 -16.78
N TYR A 283 -7.28 -13.29 -15.87
CA TYR A 283 -7.50 -11.85 -16.12
C TYR A 283 -6.58 -10.98 -15.28
N SER A 284 -5.43 -11.52 -14.87
CA SER A 284 -4.42 -10.81 -14.07
C SER A 284 -4.23 -9.37 -14.55
N ARG A 285 -4.24 -8.40 -13.62
CA ARG A 285 -4.11 -6.98 -13.95
C ARG A 285 -3.07 -6.30 -13.08
N THR A 286 -1.99 -5.80 -13.69
CA THR A 286 -0.93 -5.06 -13.00
C THR A 286 -0.54 -3.85 -13.82
N VAL A 287 -0.42 -2.69 -13.15
CA VAL A 287 0.03 -1.46 -13.79
C VAL A 287 1.20 -0.88 -13.00
N VAL A 288 2.29 -0.58 -13.70
CA VAL A 288 3.47 0.07 -13.10
C VAL A 288 3.57 1.44 -13.74
N MET A 289 3.47 2.50 -12.91
CA MET A 289 3.45 3.84 -13.47
C MET A 289 4.29 4.83 -12.67
N LYS A 290 4.96 5.73 -13.40
CA LYS A 290 5.78 6.82 -12.87
C LYS A 290 6.81 6.34 -11.84
N SER A 291 7.29 5.10 -12.02
CA SER A 291 8.17 4.42 -11.08
C SER A 291 9.59 4.34 -11.64
N ASN A 292 10.56 4.25 -10.74
CA ASN A 292 11.97 4.09 -11.09
C ASN A 292 12.29 2.59 -11.09
N LEU A 293 12.57 2.05 -12.27
CA LEU A 293 12.89 0.63 -12.48
C LEU A 293 14.39 0.52 -12.69
N ASP A 294 15.12 0.03 -11.69
CA ASP A 294 16.56 -0.16 -11.82
C ASP A 294 16.87 -1.22 -12.91
N GLY A 295 18.11 -1.26 -13.36
CA GLY A 295 18.54 -2.09 -14.49
C GLY A 295 18.49 -3.60 -14.29
N LEU A 296 17.99 -4.07 -13.13
CA LEU A 296 17.79 -5.51 -12.92
C LEU A 296 16.57 -6.06 -13.67
N ILE A 297 15.65 -5.19 -14.11
CA ILE A 297 14.43 -5.66 -14.81
C ILE A 297 14.81 -6.16 -16.20
N ASN A 298 14.44 -7.41 -16.48
CA ASN A 298 14.67 -8.05 -17.77
C ASN A 298 14.01 -7.24 -18.89
N SER A 299 14.64 -7.16 -20.06
CA SER A 299 14.11 -6.39 -21.20
C SER A 299 12.72 -6.82 -21.63
N GLU A 300 12.37 -8.12 -21.48
CA GLU A 300 11.02 -8.62 -21.75
C GLU A 300 9.98 -8.05 -20.76
N GLY A 301 10.40 -7.61 -19.60
CA GLY A 301 9.58 -6.95 -18.58
C GLY A 301 8.67 -7.88 -17.79
N TRP A 302 8.02 -8.81 -18.42
CA TRP A 302 6.98 -9.67 -17.86
C TRP A 302 7.26 -11.15 -18.21
N ALA A 303 6.92 -12.05 -17.31
CA ALA A 303 7.11 -13.48 -17.53
C ALA A 303 5.76 -14.19 -17.74
N PRO A 304 5.71 -15.23 -18.56
CA PRO A 304 4.48 -16.03 -18.63
C PRO A 304 4.35 -16.90 -17.38
N TRP A 305 3.12 -17.29 -17.04
CA TRP A 305 2.88 -18.28 -15.98
C TRP A 305 3.21 -19.67 -16.49
N MET A 306 2.56 -20.04 -17.60
CA MET A 306 2.77 -21.34 -18.25
C MET A 306 2.30 -21.23 -19.71
N GLY A 307 3.22 -21.36 -20.66
CA GLY A 307 2.91 -21.31 -22.07
C GLY A 307 2.13 -20.05 -22.45
N GLY A 308 1.02 -20.20 -23.17
CA GLY A 308 0.16 -19.10 -23.60
C GLY A 308 -0.93 -18.69 -22.62
N PHE A 309 -0.94 -19.26 -21.39
CA PHE A 309 -1.99 -18.98 -20.41
C PHE A 309 -2.08 -17.49 -20.12
N ALA A 310 -3.28 -16.94 -20.22
CA ALA A 310 -3.64 -15.56 -19.85
C ALA A 310 -3.06 -14.46 -20.75
N LEU A 311 -2.15 -14.75 -21.67
CA LEU A 311 -1.41 -13.71 -22.41
C LEU A 311 -2.31 -12.78 -23.25
N SER A 312 -3.50 -13.26 -23.65
CA SER A 312 -4.47 -12.45 -24.39
C SER A 312 -5.56 -11.84 -23.52
N THR A 313 -5.68 -12.27 -22.26
CA THR A 313 -6.76 -11.84 -21.36
C THR A 313 -6.30 -11.00 -20.18
N LEU A 314 -5.01 -11.05 -19.84
CA LEU A 314 -4.43 -10.19 -18.82
C LEU A 314 -4.42 -8.72 -19.26
N TYR A 315 -4.22 -7.81 -18.30
CA TYR A 315 -3.95 -6.40 -18.59
C TYR A 315 -2.68 -5.99 -17.83
N TYR A 316 -1.57 -5.90 -18.55
CA TYR A 316 -0.31 -5.40 -17.97
C TYR A 316 0.03 -4.07 -18.62
N GLY A 317 0.17 -3.02 -17.80
CA GLY A 317 0.41 -1.67 -18.29
C GLY A 317 1.66 -1.04 -17.69
N GLU A 318 2.37 -0.28 -18.52
CA GLU A 318 3.48 0.55 -18.06
C GLU A 318 3.26 1.97 -18.54
N TYR A 319 3.45 2.96 -17.62
CA TYR A 319 3.22 4.38 -17.92
C TYR A 319 4.31 5.25 -17.31
N MET A 320 5.08 5.95 -18.17
CA MET A 320 6.07 6.96 -17.78
C MET A 320 7.05 6.48 -16.69
N ASN A 321 7.46 5.22 -16.74
CA ASN A 321 8.50 4.74 -15.83
C ASN A 321 9.87 5.24 -16.28
N VAL A 322 10.81 5.36 -15.33
CA VAL A 322 12.18 5.83 -15.58
C VAL A 322 13.18 4.81 -15.03
N GLY A 323 14.45 4.98 -15.35
CA GLY A 323 15.52 4.11 -14.86
C GLY A 323 15.98 3.09 -15.90
N GLY A 324 17.03 2.35 -15.58
CA GLY A 324 17.68 1.44 -16.50
C GLY A 324 16.82 0.26 -16.97
N GLY A 325 15.79 -0.08 -16.19
CA GLY A 325 14.85 -1.16 -16.53
C GLY A 325 13.55 -0.69 -17.19
N ALA A 326 13.42 0.61 -17.49
CA ALA A 326 12.15 1.18 -17.94
C ALA A 326 11.95 1.18 -19.47
N ASN A 327 12.99 0.86 -20.25
CA ASN A 327 12.86 0.83 -21.73
C ASN A 327 11.87 -0.27 -22.13
N THR A 328 10.84 0.11 -22.90
CA THR A 328 9.77 -0.81 -23.30
C THR A 328 9.98 -1.43 -24.69
N ASP A 329 11.05 -1.08 -25.42
CA ASP A 329 11.28 -1.59 -26.79
C ASP A 329 11.37 -3.12 -26.82
N GLY A 330 12.01 -3.70 -25.81
CA GLY A 330 12.21 -5.15 -25.70
C GLY A 330 11.08 -5.91 -25.01
N ARG A 331 10.02 -5.22 -24.60
CA ARG A 331 8.93 -5.85 -23.84
C ARG A 331 8.20 -6.91 -24.65
N VAL A 332 7.61 -7.86 -23.94
CA VAL A 332 6.75 -8.91 -24.52
C VAL A 332 5.71 -8.32 -25.47
N LYS A 333 5.36 -9.08 -26.50
CA LYS A 333 4.38 -8.64 -27.51
C LYS A 333 3.04 -9.35 -27.33
N TRP A 334 2.64 -9.56 -26.07
CA TRP A 334 1.36 -10.21 -25.75
C TRP A 334 0.19 -9.27 -26.02
N PRO A 335 -0.96 -9.79 -26.49
CA PRO A 335 -2.13 -8.93 -26.69
C PRO A 335 -2.58 -8.17 -25.43
N GLY A 336 -2.33 -8.72 -24.24
CA GLY A 336 -2.70 -8.09 -22.97
C GLY A 336 -1.70 -7.09 -22.43
N PHE A 337 -0.53 -6.91 -23.08
CA PHE A 337 0.47 -5.95 -22.63
C PHE A 337 0.27 -4.59 -23.32
N HIS A 338 0.39 -3.52 -22.55
CA HIS A 338 0.15 -2.14 -23.01
C HIS A 338 1.22 -1.18 -22.53
N VAL A 339 1.82 -0.44 -23.47
CA VAL A 339 2.56 0.77 -23.15
C VAL A 339 1.51 1.89 -23.14
N ILE A 340 1.19 2.39 -21.97
CA ILE A 340 0.15 3.42 -21.82
C ILE A 340 0.79 4.77 -22.17
N THR A 341 0.24 5.46 -23.16
CA THR A 341 0.73 6.77 -23.59
C THR A 341 -0.24 7.91 -23.27
N ASN A 342 -1.53 7.57 -23.12
CA ASN A 342 -2.58 8.55 -22.86
C ASN A 342 -2.79 8.70 -21.34
N PRO A 343 -2.61 9.92 -20.80
CA PRO A 343 -2.87 10.15 -19.36
C PRO A 343 -4.29 9.76 -18.93
N SER A 344 -5.28 9.88 -19.84
CA SER A 344 -6.67 9.49 -19.52
C SER A 344 -6.83 7.99 -19.26
N ASP A 345 -5.92 7.17 -19.76
CA ASP A 345 -5.95 5.74 -19.47
C ASP A 345 -5.16 5.45 -18.18
N ALA A 346 -4.04 6.14 -17.98
CA ALA A 346 -3.24 5.97 -16.77
C ALA A 346 -4.00 6.40 -15.51
N VAL A 347 -4.74 7.53 -15.57
CA VAL A 347 -5.45 8.08 -14.42
C VAL A 347 -6.51 7.12 -13.86
N LYS A 348 -7.00 6.19 -14.68
CA LYS A 348 -7.93 5.14 -14.21
C LYS A 348 -7.33 4.28 -13.09
N PHE A 349 -6.00 4.23 -13.03
CA PHE A 349 -5.25 3.45 -12.03
C PHE A 349 -4.69 4.30 -10.88
N SER A 350 -5.06 5.57 -10.83
CA SER A 350 -4.66 6.45 -9.72
C SER A 350 -5.37 6.07 -8.42
N VAL A 351 -4.85 6.55 -7.30
CA VAL A 351 -5.46 6.32 -5.98
C VAL A 351 -6.91 6.84 -5.96
N GLY A 352 -7.14 8.03 -6.53
CA GLY A 352 -8.49 8.63 -6.56
C GLY A 352 -9.49 7.79 -7.34
N ASN A 353 -9.08 7.28 -8.51
CA ASN A 353 -10.02 6.56 -9.39
C ASN A 353 -10.05 5.07 -9.09
N PHE A 354 -8.90 4.42 -8.98
CA PHE A 354 -8.84 2.96 -8.82
C PHE A 354 -9.32 2.51 -7.44
N LEU A 355 -8.88 3.22 -6.39
CA LEU A 355 -9.25 2.89 -5.00
C LEU A 355 -10.47 3.68 -4.51
N ALA A 356 -10.93 4.70 -5.28
CA ALA A 356 -11.82 5.73 -4.73
C ALA A 356 -11.23 6.32 -3.45
N GLY A 357 -9.90 6.52 -3.45
CA GLY A 357 -9.12 6.81 -2.24
C GLY A 357 -9.55 8.05 -1.50
N ASP A 358 -10.01 9.04 -2.24
CA ASP A 358 -10.52 10.30 -1.68
C ASP A 358 -11.63 10.08 -0.66
N SER A 359 -12.42 9.02 -0.84
CA SER A 359 -13.59 8.78 0.01
C SER A 359 -13.23 8.11 1.34
N TRP A 360 -12.03 7.50 1.48
CA TRP A 360 -11.71 6.75 2.69
C TRP A 360 -10.28 6.90 3.20
N ILE A 361 -9.27 7.08 2.32
CA ILE A 361 -7.86 7.18 2.78
C ILE A 361 -7.67 8.47 3.61
N SER A 362 -8.33 9.55 3.20
CA SER A 362 -8.27 10.82 3.96
C SER A 362 -8.57 10.64 5.44
N GLY A 363 -9.48 9.70 5.76
CA GLY A 363 -9.85 9.41 7.14
C GLY A 363 -8.76 8.70 7.95
N SER A 364 -7.80 8.11 7.28
CA SER A 364 -6.65 7.49 7.96
C SER A 364 -5.59 8.51 8.36
N GLY A 365 -5.61 9.70 7.74
CA GLY A 365 -4.58 10.74 7.90
C GLY A 365 -3.25 10.40 7.25
N VAL A 366 -3.20 9.32 6.49
CA VAL A 366 -2.00 8.95 5.73
C VAL A 366 -1.97 9.80 4.45
N PRO A 367 -0.81 10.41 4.11
CA PRO A 367 -0.74 11.21 2.89
C PRO A 367 -0.89 10.35 1.65
N PHE A 368 -1.52 10.91 0.61
CA PHE A 368 -1.62 10.23 -0.68
C PHE A 368 -1.79 11.24 -1.80
N ASP A 369 -1.37 10.83 -2.99
CA ASP A 369 -1.56 11.60 -4.22
C ASP A 369 -2.72 10.95 -4.97
N ALA A 370 -3.83 11.67 -5.10
CA ALA A 370 -5.06 11.11 -5.68
C ALA A 370 -4.96 10.88 -7.19
N GLY A 371 -4.15 11.70 -7.87
CA GLY A 371 -4.00 11.66 -9.33
C GLY A 371 -2.77 10.91 -9.82
N LEU A 372 -2.19 11.38 -10.96
CA LEU A 372 -0.97 10.86 -11.56
C LEU A 372 0.27 11.56 -11.03
#